data_c319ebf21084bb4db04ec84739952a1d
#
_entry.id   c319ebf21084bb4db04ec84739952a1d
#
_cell.length_a   1.000
_cell.length_b   1.000
_cell.length_c   1.000
_cell.angle_alpha   90.00
_cell.angle_beta   90.00
_cell.angle_gamma   90.00
#
_symmetry.space_group_name_H-M   'P 1'
#
loop_
_entity.id
_entity.type
_entity.pdbx_description
1 polymer ?
#
loop_
_entity_poly.entity_id
_entity_poly.type
_entity_poly.pdbx_seq_one_letter_code
_entity_poly.pdbx_strand_id
1 'polypeptide(L)'
;MPASFLWHDYETFGALPRIDRPAEFACVRTDADFVPVDDGWSARCQPTLDYLPDPEACQITGIGPEAAWATGLPEPEFAARIYAEMAVPETCSLGYNSMRFDDEITRYLFWRNFIDPYEREWANGNSRFDLIDVLRACYALRPDGLQWAQREDGRPSFKLTDLSAANQLPHAHAHSALSDVHATLA
;
A
#
# COMPACT_ATOMS: atom_id res chain seq x y z
N MET A 1 -20.85 -8.70 4.21
CA MET A 1 -20.00 -7.56 3.77
C MET A 1 -18.91 -7.41 4.83
N PRO A 2 -17.70 -6.96 4.51
CA PRO A 2 -16.67 -6.74 5.52
C PRO A 2 -17.18 -5.75 6.58
N ALA A 3 -16.74 -5.93 7.82
CA ALA A 3 -17.05 -5.00 8.92
C ALA A 3 -16.16 -3.75 8.87
N SER A 4 -14.96 -3.88 8.29
CA SER A 4 -14.03 -2.77 8.12
C SER A 4 -13.16 -2.94 6.86
N PHE A 5 -12.61 -1.82 6.42
CA PHE A 5 -11.62 -1.78 5.34
C PHE A 5 -10.29 -1.32 5.91
N LEU A 6 -9.20 -1.98 5.49
CA LEU A 6 -7.83 -1.58 5.82
C LEU A 6 -7.15 -1.10 4.54
N TRP A 7 -7.06 0.21 4.39
CA TRP A 7 -6.36 0.88 3.30
C TRP A 7 -4.87 0.87 3.60
N HIS A 8 -4.04 0.38 2.70
CA HIS A 8 -2.62 0.27 2.95
C HIS A 8 -1.78 0.51 1.70
N ASP A 9 -0.51 0.86 1.94
CA ASP A 9 0.50 1.07 0.93
C ASP A 9 1.89 0.75 1.48
N TYR A 10 2.82 0.39 0.60
CA TYR A 10 4.22 0.12 0.91
C TYR A 10 5.15 1.02 0.11
N GLU A 11 6.16 1.57 0.78
CA GLU A 11 7.40 1.95 0.14
C GLU A 11 8.41 0.81 0.27
N THR A 12 9.23 0.61 -0.76
CA THR A 12 10.17 -0.51 -0.81
C THR A 12 11.57 -0.08 -1.18
N PHE A 13 12.55 -0.89 -0.80
CA PHE A 13 13.95 -0.70 -1.16
C PHE A 13 14.30 -1.20 -2.57
N GLY A 14 13.32 -1.55 -3.39
CA GLY A 14 13.47 -1.98 -4.77
C GLY A 14 12.15 -2.41 -5.40
N ALA A 15 12.15 -2.71 -6.70
CA ALA A 15 10.94 -2.94 -7.48
C ALA A 15 10.52 -4.42 -7.60
N LEU A 16 11.28 -5.35 -7.01
CA LEU A 16 11.07 -6.79 -7.16
C LEU A 16 10.58 -7.42 -5.84
N PRO A 17 9.27 -7.59 -5.62
CA PRO A 17 8.70 -8.07 -4.35
C PRO A 17 9.32 -9.35 -3.81
N ARG A 18 9.79 -10.23 -4.71
CA ARG A 18 10.42 -11.50 -4.34
C ARG A 18 11.79 -11.33 -3.67
N ILE A 19 12.52 -10.29 -4.03
CA ILE A 19 13.92 -10.06 -3.63
C ILE A 19 13.99 -8.88 -2.66
N ASP A 20 13.28 -7.82 -3.01
CA ASP A 20 13.38 -6.55 -2.30
C ASP A 20 12.60 -6.55 -0.99
N ARG A 21 12.98 -5.63 -0.12
CA ARG A 21 12.45 -5.51 1.24
C ARG A 21 11.56 -4.27 1.36
N PRO A 22 10.55 -4.29 2.23
CA PRO A 22 9.81 -3.09 2.54
C PRO A 22 10.70 -2.05 3.22
N ALA A 23 10.48 -0.78 2.89
CA ALA A 23 11.12 0.36 3.52
C ALA A 23 10.17 1.07 4.51
N GLU A 24 8.90 1.20 4.13
CA GLU A 24 7.82 1.75 4.94
C GLU A 24 6.52 1.02 4.65
N PHE A 25 5.65 0.98 5.63
CA PHE A 25 4.24 0.57 5.50
C PHE A 25 3.37 1.61 6.17
N ALA A 26 2.24 1.90 5.56
CA ALA A 26 1.21 2.72 6.19
C ALA A 26 -0.17 2.08 6.01
N CYS A 27 -1.05 2.32 6.95
CA CYS A 27 -2.45 1.95 6.81
C CYS A 27 -3.39 2.89 7.56
N VAL A 28 -4.62 2.96 7.06
CA VAL A 28 -5.76 3.62 7.71
C VAL A 28 -6.91 2.63 7.71
N ARG A 29 -7.57 2.45 8.84
CA ARG A 29 -8.77 1.62 8.95
C ARG A 29 -10.01 2.50 8.83
N THR A 30 -10.99 2.03 8.05
CA THR A 30 -12.32 2.65 7.96
C THR A 30 -13.40 1.65 8.32
N ASP A 31 -14.56 2.16 8.67
CA ASP A 31 -15.78 1.37 8.79
C ASP A 31 -16.36 1.01 7.40
N ALA A 32 -17.58 0.44 7.38
CA ALA A 32 -18.27 0.04 6.15
C ALA A 32 -18.72 1.23 5.27
N ASP A 33 -18.81 2.42 5.83
CA ASP A 33 -19.16 3.66 5.13
C ASP A 33 -17.93 4.48 4.73
N PHE A 34 -16.73 3.88 4.80
CA PHE A 34 -15.43 4.49 4.50
C PHE A 34 -15.06 5.66 5.41
N VAL A 35 -15.64 5.73 6.62
CA VAL A 35 -15.25 6.73 7.62
C VAL A 35 -14.07 6.18 8.42
N PRO A 36 -12.94 6.92 8.51
CA PRO A 36 -11.80 6.52 9.33
C PRO A 36 -12.19 6.27 10.79
N VAL A 37 -11.77 5.14 11.34
CA VAL A 37 -12.02 4.78 12.75
C VAL A 37 -10.87 5.17 13.66
N ASP A 38 -9.72 5.48 13.07
CA ASP A 38 -8.52 5.97 13.75
C ASP A 38 -7.69 6.87 12.79
N ASP A 39 -6.60 7.43 13.29
CA ASP A 39 -5.69 8.27 12.51
C ASP A 39 -4.76 7.45 11.59
N GLY A 40 -4.87 6.11 11.62
CA GLY A 40 -3.95 5.21 10.96
C GLY A 40 -2.56 5.20 11.59
N TRP A 41 -1.65 4.46 11.00
CA TRP A 41 -0.24 4.48 11.41
C TRP A 41 0.69 4.18 10.24
N SER A 42 1.94 4.60 10.40
CA SER A 42 3.02 4.19 9.53
C SER A 42 4.23 3.74 10.35
N ALA A 43 5.06 2.89 9.75
CA ALA A 43 6.34 2.50 10.32
C ALA A 43 7.34 2.21 9.20
N ARG A 44 8.62 2.53 9.44
CA ARG A 44 9.73 2.09 8.61
C ARG A 44 10.20 0.71 9.03
N CYS A 45 10.74 -0.03 8.07
CA CYS A 45 11.38 -1.32 8.27
C CYS A 45 12.89 -1.16 8.19
N GLN A 46 13.63 -1.70 9.14
CA GLN A 46 15.08 -1.79 9.04
C GLN A 46 15.46 -2.79 7.94
N PRO A 47 16.29 -2.42 6.95
CA PRO A 47 16.82 -3.39 6.01
C PRO A 47 17.71 -4.41 6.73
N THR A 48 17.59 -5.69 6.35
CA THR A 48 18.41 -6.75 6.92
C THR A 48 19.86 -6.64 6.47
N LEU A 49 20.81 -7.14 7.28
CA LEU A 49 22.26 -7.00 7.01
C LEU A 49 22.75 -7.79 5.78
N ASP A 50 21.95 -8.73 5.29
CA ASP A 50 22.20 -9.55 4.11
C ASP A 50 21.57 -8.98 2.82
N TYR A 51 21.00 -7.76 2.90
CA TYR A 51 20.29 -7.12 1.80
C TYR A 51 20.87 -5.73 1.52
N LEU A 52 21.09 -5.41 0.24
CA LEU A 52 21.52 -4.09 -0.20
C LEU A 52 20.35 -3.37 -0.89
N PRO A 53 19.86 -2.27 -0.30
CA PRO A 53 18.81 -1.42 -0.91
C PRO A 53 19.23 -0.89 -2.28
N ASP A 54 18.27 -0.82 -3.22
CA ASP A 54 18.47 -0.19 -4.51
C ASP A 54 18.58 1.33 -4.35
N PRO A 55 19.68 1.96 -4.80
CA PRO A 55 19.85 3.42 -4.70
C PRO A 55 18.75 4.21 -5.43
N GLU A 56 18.23 3.71 -6.55
CA GLU A 56 17.16 4.37 -7.30
C GLU A 56 15.86 4.37 -6.48
N ALA A 57 15.50 3.23 -5.89
CA ALA A 57 14.34 3.13 -5.00
C ALA A 57 14.48 4.07 -3.79
N CYS A 58 15.65 4.13 -3.17
CA CYS A 58 15.93 5.03 -2.06
C CYS A 58 15.78 6.51 -2.46
N GLN A 59 16.13 6.88 -3.70
CA GLN A 59 15.94 8.25 -4.20
C GLN A 59 14.47 8.58 -4.46
N ILE A 60 13.71 7.63 -5.01
CA ILE A 60 12.28 7.81 -5.30
C ILE A 60 11.48 7.96 -4.01
N THR A 61 11.68 7.07 -3.05
CA THR A 61 10.96 7.07 -1.77
C THR A 61 11.49 8.09 -0.76
N GLY A 62 12.70 8.59 -0.96
CA GLY A 62 13.40 9.43 0.02
C GLY A 62 13.83 8.68 1.28
N ILE A 63 13.73 7.34 1.31
CA ILE A 63 14.07 6.51 2.47
C ILE A 63 15.42 5.83 2.22
N GLY A 64 16.48 6.43 2.76
CA GLY A 64 17.79 5.80 2.77
C GLY A 64 17.94 4.73 3.86
N PRO A 65 18.85 3.74 3.69
CA PRO A 65 19.05 2.67 4.66
C PRO A 65 19.46 3.18 6.05
N GLU A 66 20.24 4.25 6.14
CA GLU A 66 20.65 4.85 7.40
C GLU A 66 19.44 5.41 8.18
N ALA A 67 18.55 6.13 7.49
CA ALA A 67 17.34 6.67 8.11
C ALA A 67 16.39 5.54 8.56
N ALA A 68 16.26 4.50 7.74
CA ALA A 68 15.45 3.33 8.08
C ALA A 68 16.02 2.56 9.28
N TRP A 69 17.36 2.44 9.39
CA TRP A 69 18.01 1.87 10.57
C TRP A 69 17.79 2.68 11.83
N ALA A 70 17.84 4.00 11.74
CA ALA A 70 17.70 4.89 12.90
C ALA A 70 16.28 4.92 13.47
N THR A 71 15.25 4.76 12.64
CA THR A 71 13.85 4.99 13.02
C THR A 71 12.93 3.80 12.81
N GLY A 72 13.37 2.78 12.05
CA GLY A 72 12.56 1.64 11.67
C GLY A 72 12.53 0.53 12.71
N LEU A 73 11.54 -0.34 12.56
CA LEU A 73 11.40 -1.57 13.33
C LEU A 73 12.24 -2.70 12.71
N PRO A 74 12.75 -3.63 13.49
CA PRO A 74 13.27 -4.90 12.96
C PRO A 74 12.21 -5.62 12.12
N GLU A 75 12.59 -6.26 11.01
CA GLU A 75 11.65 -6.91 10.08
C GLU A 75 10.64 -7.85 10.76
N PRO A 76 11.02 -8.70 11.75
CA PRO A 76 10.04 -9.56 12.43
C PRO A 76 8.96 -8.78 13.21
N GLU A 77 9.34 -7.69 13.88
CA GLU A 77 8.40 -6.84 14.61
C GLU A 77 7.49 -6.07 13.65
N PHE A 78 8.06 -5.54 12.58
CA PHE A 78 7.34 -4.88 11.49
C PHE A 78 6.30 -5.82 10.86
N ALA A 79 6.69 -7.05 10.52
CA ALA A 79 5.80 -8.06 9.96
C ALA A 79 4.67 -8.45 10.93
N ALA A 80 5.00 -8.66 12.20
CA ALA A 80 4.00 -9.02 13.22
C ALA A 80 2.96 -7.91 13.42
N ARG A 81 3.38 -6.65 13.39
CA ARG A 81 2.48 -5.51 13.51
C ARG A 81 1.53 -5.39 12.32
N ILE A 82 2.04 -5.55 11.11
CA ILE A 82 1.21 -5.55 9.88
C ILE A 82 0.21 -6.72 9.91
N TYR A 83 0.68 -7.90 10.30
CA TYR A 83 -0.20 -9.06 10.42
C TYR A 83 -1.33 -8.82 11.42
N ALA A 84 -1.05 -8.22 12.57
CA ALA A 84 -2.06 -7.92 13.59
C ALA A 84 -3.18 -7.02 13.03
N GLU A 85 -2.85 -6.06 12.15
CA GLU A 85 -3.84 -5.23 11.48
C GLU A 85 -4.63 -5.99 10.42
N MET A 86 -3.94 -6.73 9.56
CA MET A 86 -4.56 -7.42 8.44
C MET A 86 -5.38 -8.64 8.87
N ALA A 87 -5.05 -9.26 10.01
CA ALA A 87 -5.73 -10.45 10.54
C ALA A 87 -6.98 -10.15 11.37
N VAL A 88 -7.31 -8.90 11.62
CA VAL A 88 -8.59 -8.53 12.28
C VAL A 88 -9.74 -9.15 11.50
N PRO A 89 -10.67 -9.88 12.16
CA PRO A 89 -11.77 -10.54 11.47
C PRO A 89 -12.66 -9.58 10.66
N GLU A 90 -13.21 -10.09 9.56
CA GLU A 90 -14.11 -9.36 8.65
C GLU A 90 -13.48 -8.09 8.06
N THR A 91 -12.15 -8.06 7.90
CA THR A 91 -11.41 -6.98 7.25
C THR A 91 -11.28 -7.24 5.75
N CYS A 92 -11.56 -6.22 4.94
CA CYS A 92 -11.13 -6.16 3.56
C CYS A 92 -9.85 -5.31 3.46
N SER A 93 -8.71 -5.92 3.16
CA SER A 93 -7.46 -5.19 2.90
C SER A 93 -7.45 -4.69 1.46
N LEU A 94 -7.17 -3.41 1.26
CA LEU A 94 -7.13 -2.83 -0.08
C LEU A 94 -6.11 -1.70 -0.20
N GLY A 95 -5.69 -1.46 -1.44
CA GLY A 95 -4.77 -0.39 -1.80
C GLY A 95 -4.90 -0.04 -3.28
N TYR A 96 -3.97 0.73 -3.76
CA TYR A 96 -3.91 1.15 -5.15
C TYR A 96 -2.87 0.33 -5.93
N ASN A 97 -3.30 -0.51 -6.88
CA ASN A 97 -2.48 -1.49 -7.59
C ASN A 97 -1.87 -2.55 -6.65
N SER A 98 -2.47 -2.74 -5.50
CA SER A 98 -1.95 -3.54 -4.38
C SER A 98 -1.86 -5.03 -4.72
N MET A 99 -2.79 -5.58 -5.50
CA MET A 99 -2.76 -7.01 -5.87
C MET A 99 -1.53 -7.41 -6.69
N ARG A 100 -0.92 -6.45 -7.39
CA ARG A 100 0.24 -6.70 -8.26
C ARG A 100 1.58 -6.36 -7.59
N PHE A 101 1.56 -5.63 -6.47
CA PHE A 101 2.77 -5.19 -5.80
C PHE A 101 2.70 -5.41 -4.28
N ASP A 102 1.87 -4.68 -3.56
CA ASP A 102 1.80 -4.68 -2.09
C ASP A 102 1.46 -6.05 -1.50
N ASP A 103 0.51 -6.77 -2.13
CA ASP A 103 0.15 -8.12 -1.73
C ASP A 103 1.33 -9.09 -1.89
N GLU A 104 2.12 -8.96 -2.94
CA GLU A 104 3.32 -9.77 -3.13
C GLU A 104 4.40 -9.40 -2.10
N ILE A 105 4.62 -8.11 -1.82
CA ILE A 105 5.51 -7.66 -0.73
C ILE A 105 5.07 -8.28 0.59
N THR A 106 3.78 -8.18 0.93
CA THR A 106 3.20 -8.75 2.16
C THR A 106 3.42 -10.26 2.25
N ARG A 107 3.18 -11.01 1.16
CA ARG A 107 3.35 -12.46 1.12
C ARG A 107 4.80 -12.86 1.38
N TYR A 108 5.75 -12.20 0.71
CA TYR A 108 7.18 -12.51 0.92
C TYR A 108 7.67 -12.06 2.29
N LEU A 109 7.18 -10.93 2.80
CA LEU A 109 7.46 -10.47 4.16
C LEU A 109 6.99 -11.50 5.19
N PHE A 110 5.73 -11.94 5.10
CA PHE A 110 5.16 -12.90 6.03
C PHE A 110 5.87 -14.25 5.95
N TRP A 111 6.09 -14.76 4.73
CA TRP A 111 6.81 -16.02 4.52
C TRP A 111 8.19 -16.02 5.18
N ARG A 112 8.97 -14.97 5.01
CA ARG A 112 10.30 -14.85 5.64
C ARG A 112 10.25 -14.83 7.16
N ASN A 113 9.16 -14.34 7.73
CA ASN A 113 8.96 -14.20 9.16
C ASN A 113 8.10 -15.34 9.76
N PHE A 114 7.93 -16.44 9.03
CA PHE A 114 7.17 -17.63 9.47
C PHE A 114 5.70 -17.36 9.80
N ILE A 115 5.11 -16.33 9.19
CA ILE A 115 3.68 -16.04 9.22
C ILE A 115 3.06 -16.62 7.95
N ASP A 116 1.84 -17.16 8.02
CA ASP A 116 1.15 -17.66 6.83
C ASP A 116 0.92 -16.50 5.84
N PRO A 117 1.44 -16.59 4.60
CA PRO A 117 1.40 -15.49 3.65
C PRO A 117 0.01 -15.22 3.05
N TYR A 118 -0.93 -16.15 3.19
CA TYR A 118 -2.24 -16.09 2.54
C TYR A 118 -3.41 -16.01 3.50
N GLU A 119 -3.24 -16.42 4.77
CA GLU A 119 -4.33 -16.54 5.75
C GLU A 119 -5.13 -15.23 5.88
N ARG A 120 -4.46 -14.09 5.88
CA ARG A 120 -5.08 -12.76 5.96
C ARG A 120 -6.07 -12.47 4.81
N GLU A 121 -6.00 -13.20 3.70
CA GLU A 121 -6.78 -12.94 2.49
C GLU A 121 -8.15 -13.63 2.50
N TRP A 122 -8.35 -14.59 3.40
CA TRP A 122 -9.56 -15.41 3.39
C TRP A 122 -10.03 -15.88 4.77
N ALA A 123 -9.14 -16.02 5.76
CA ALA A 123 -9.52 -16.52 7.09
C ALA A 123 -10.39 -15.49 7.83
N ASN A 124 -11.23 -15.98 8.73
CA ASN A 124 -12.07 -15.16 9.60
C ASN A 124 -13.00 -14.15 8.88
N GLY A 125 -13.41 -14.47 7.64
CA GLY A 125 -14.23 -13.58 6.83
C GLY A 125 -13.45 -12.45 6.16
N ASN A 126 -12.13 -12.48 6.20
CA ASN A 126 -11.27 -11.50 5.56
C ASN A 126 -11.30 -11.63 4.03
N SER A 127 -10.96 -10.56 3.36
CA SER A 127 -10.86 -10.46 1.91
C SER A 127 -9.82 -9.42 1.51
N ARG A 128 -9.57 -9.31 0.22
CA ARG A 128 -8.71 -8.27 -0.36
C ARG A 128 -9.32 -7.69 -1.61
N PHE A 129 -8.92 -6.48 -1.95
CA PHE A 129 -9.43 -5.76 -3.09
C PHE A 129 -8.39 -4.79 -3.66
N ASP A 130 -8.54 -4.38 -4.94
CA ASP A 130 -7.63 -3.44 -5.60
C ASP A 130 -8.42 -2.32 -6.27
N LEU A 131 -8.20 -1.09 -5.86
CA LEU A 131 -8.95 0.06 -6.35
C LEU A 131 -8.66 0.38 -7.82
N ILE A 132 -7.44 0.10 -8.32
CA ILE A 132 -7.09 0.42 -9.72
C ILE A 132 -7.99 -0.30 -10.73
N ASP A 133 -8.42 -1.54 -10.42
CA ASP A 133 -9.27 -2.30 -11.33
C ASP A 133 -10.70 -1.77 -11.34
N VAL A 134 -11.18 -1.21 -10.21
CA VAL A 134 -12.46 -0.46 -10.16
C VAL A 134 -12.38 0.79 -11.00
N LEU A 135 -11.32 1.59 -10.87
CA LEU A 135 -11.15 2.81 -11.64
C LEU A 135 -11.06 2.52 -13.15
N ARG A 136 -10.40 1.44 -13.54
CA ARG A 136 -10.40 0.97 -14.93
C ARG A 136 -11.79 0.60 -15.44
N ALA A 137 -12.57 -0.07 -14.60
CA ALA A 137 -13.96 -0.41 -14.91
C ALA A 137 -14.86 0.84 -14.97
N CYS A 138 -14.69 1.78 -14.04
CA CYS A 138 -15.39 3.07 -14.06
C CYS A 138 -15.08 3.85 -15.33
N TYR A 139 -13.80 3.98 -15.70
CA TYR A 139 -13.42 4.63 -16.95
C TYR A 139 -14.10 4.03 -18.18
N ALA A 140 -14.15 2.70 -18.25
CA ALA A 140 -14.72 2.00 -19.40
C ALA A 140 -16.24 2.03 -19.46
N LEU A 141 -16.91 2.03 -18.33
CA LEU A 141 -18.38 1.83 -18.25
C LEU A 141 -19.14 3.07 -17.79
N ARG A 142 -18.52 3.91 -16.96
CA ARG A 142 -19.13 5.10 -16.35
C ARG A 142 -18.07 6.18 -16.09
N PRO A 143 -17.54 6.82 -17.16
CA PRO A 143 -16.43 7.77 -17.01
C PRO A 143 -16.83 9.09 -16.33
N ASP A 144 -18.13 9.37 -16.23
CA ASP A 144 -18.62 10.62 -15.65
C ASP A 144 -18.37 10.66 -14.13
N GLY A 145 -18.00 11.84 -13.62
CA GLY A 145 -17.79 12.09 -12.19
C GLY A 145 -16.33 12.18 -11.77
N LEU A 146 -15.39 11.66 -12.57
CA LEU A 146 -13.94 11.81 -12.36
C LEU A 146 -13.27 12.51 -13.54
N GLN A 147 -12.23 13.28 -13.25
CA GLN A 147 -11.34 13.84 -14.27
C GLN A 147 -10.24 12.81 -14.58
N TRP A 148 -10.22 12.32 -15.81
CA TRP A 148 -9.27 11.29 -16.23
C TRP A 148 -8.02 11.95 -16.82
N ALA A 149 -6.90 11.82 -16.11
CA ALA A 149 -5.61 12.25 -16.63
C ALA A 149 -5.25 11.48 -17.90
N GLN A 150 -4.60 12.17 -18.86
CA GLN A 150 -4.16 11.56 -20.10
C GLN A 150 -2.63 11.53 -20.17
N ARG A 151 -2.10 10.47 -20.76
CA ARG A 151 -0.70 10.34 -21.13
C ARG A 151 -0.42 11.13 -22.42
N GLU A 152 0.84 11.30 -22.76
CA GLU A 152 1.27 11.95 -24.00
C GLU A 152 0.70 11.27 -25.27
N ASP A 153 0.45 9.97 -25.22
CA ASP A 153 -0.13 9.17 -26.32
C ASP A 153 -1.68 9.24 -26.38
N GLY A 154 -2.30 10.08 -25.56
CA GLY A 154 -3.75 10.27 -25.49
C GLY A 154 -4.51 9.17 -24.75
N ARG A 155 -3.83 8.17 -24.21
CA ARG A 155 -4.45 7.13 -23.38
C ARG A 155 -4.67 7.60 -21.95
N PRO A 156 -5.66 7.06 -21.22
CA PRO A 156 -5.84 7.41 -19.82
C PRO A 156 -4.63 6.98 -18.99
N SER A 157 -4.24 7.82 -18.06
CA SER A 157 -3.31 7.46 -16.99
C SER A 157 -4.08 6.96 -15.79
N PHE A 158 -3.68 5.80 -15.27
CA PHE A 158 -4.17 5.25 -14.01
C PHE A 158 -3.10 5.29 -12.94
N LYS A 159 -2.14 6.22 -13.02
CA LYS A 159 -1.23 6.48 -11.90
C LYS A 159 -1.96 7.27 -10.84
N LEU A 160 -1.79 6.89 -9.57
CA LEU A 160 -2.42 7.58 -8.43
C LEU A 160 -2.08 9.08 -8.44
N THR A 161 -0.82 9.42 -8.68
CA THR A 161 -0.34 10.82 -8.79
C THR A 161 -1.07 11.61 -9.85
N ASP A 162 -1.27 11.03 -11.04
CA ASP A 162 -1.91 11.72 -12.16
C ASP A 162 -3.41 11.91 -11.90
N LEU A 163 -4.07 10.89 -11.34
CA LEU A 163 -5.50 10.95 -11.00
C LEU A 163 -5.75 11.91 -9.85
N SER A 164 -4.93 11.88 -8.81
CA SER A 164 -5.03 12.81 -7.68
C SER A 164 -4.89 14.26 -8.15
N ALA A 165 -3.90 14.54 -8.99
CA ALA A 165 -3.69 15.88 -9.56
C ALA A 165 -4.88 16.33 -10.43
N ALA A 166 -5.40 15.45 -11.30
CA ALA A 166 -6.53 15.78 -12.16
C ALA A 166 -7.81 16.09 -11.38
N ASN A 167 -8.01 15.43 -10.24
CA ASN A 167 -9.19 15.58 -9.37
C ASN A 167 -8.95 16.52 -8.18
N GLN A 168 -7.81 17.20 -8.11
CA GLN A 168 -7.46 18.18 -7.06
C GLN A 168 -7.46 17.54 -5.64
N LEU A 169 -7.15 16.25 -5.55
CA LEU A 169 -7.03 15.56 -4.28
C LEU A 169 -5.70 15.91 -3.60
N PRO A 170 -5.67 16.04 -2.26
CA PRO A 170 -4.44 16.28 -1.53
C PRO A 170 -3.45 15.12 -1.70
N HIS A 171 -2.32 15.35 -2.35
CA HIS A 171 -1.27 14.36 -2.55
C HIS A 171 0.10 15.06 -2.57
N ALA A 172 0.37 15.85 -1.51
CA ALA A 172 1.54 16.74 -1.45
C ALA A 172 2.88 16.00 -1.29
N HIS A 173 2.84 14.79 -0.78
CA HIS A 173 4.02 13.94 -0.50
C HIS A 173 3.88 12.58 -1.17
N ALA A 174 3.77 12.56 -2.51
CA ALA A 174 3.84 11.33 -3.29
C ALA A 174 5.12 10.55 -2.90
N HIS A 175 5.02 9.22 -2.84
CA HIS A 175 6.06 8.33 -2.32
C HIS A 175 6.30 8.44 -0.80
N SER A 176 5.26 8.78 -0.05
CA SER A 176 5.14 8.49 1.38
C SER A 176 3.92 7.60 1.54
N ALA A 177 4.09 6.40 2.06
CA ALA A 177 3.03 5.39 2.12
C ALA A 177 1.74 5.93 2.75
N LEU A 178 1.82 6.72 3.82
CA LEU A 178 0.63 7.30 4.45
C LEU A 178 -0.07 8.35 3.56
N SER A 179 0.70 9.15 2.80
CA SER A 179 0.13 10.10 1.84
C SER A 179 -0.60 9.39 0.71
N ASP A 180 -0.04 8.27 0.22
CA ASP A 180 -0.62 7.47 -0.85
C ASP A 180 -1.89 6.74 -0.37
N VAL A 181 -1.92 6.26 0.89
CA VAL A 181 -3.14 5.75 1.53
C VAL A 181 -4.24 6.81 1.59
N HIS A 182 -3.93 8.03 2.05
CA HIS A 182 -4.92 9.11 2.11
C HIS A 182 -5.42 9.53 0.72
N ALA A 183 -4.55 9.58 -0.27
CA ALA A 183 -4.94 9.88 -1.66
C ALA A 183 -5.81 8.77 -2.27
N THR A 184 -5.60 7.53 -1.85
CA THR A 184 -6.40 6.37 -2.29
C THR A 184 -7.80 6.36 -1.65
N LEU A 185 -7.90 6.83 -0.40
CA LEU A 185 -9.16 6.91 0.34
C LEU A 185 -10.05 8.11 -0.11
N ALA A 186 -9.43 9.20 -0.57
CA ALA A 186 -10.12 10.44 -0.94
C ALA A 186 -10.85 10.35 -2.29
#